data_1ce6c109e37357565d7b2a5878366446
#
_entry.id   1ce6c109e37357565d7b2a5878366446
#
_cell.length_a   1.000
_cell.length_b   1.000
_cell.length_c   1.000
_cell.angle_alpha   90.00
_cell.angle_beta   90.00
_cell.angle_gamma   90.00
#
_symmetry.space_group_name_H-M   'P 1'
#
loop_
_entity.id
_entity.type
_entity.pdbx_description
1 polymer ?
#
loop_
_entity_poly.entity_id
_entity_poly.type
_entity_poly.pdbx_seq_one_letter_code
_entity_poly.pdbx_strand_id
1 'polypeptide(L)'
;MKFRDAVILLQHQEPLICAVSVQLTGKLEEDVYGECDLDLSKRLITIRVAKSLPLVAQLDALIHEWAHGMLAGMPTEFHRHGPMWGVCFARCYCAVYPS
;
A
#
# COMPACT_ATOMS: atom_id res chain seq x y z
N MET A 1 -5.02 -16.92 -0.06
CA MET A 1 -5.44 -15.59 -0.55
C MET A 1 -4.55 -15.17 -1.70
N LYS A 2 -5.15 -14.70 -2.76
CA LYS A 2 -4.41 -14.13 -3.90
C LYS A 2 -4.11 -12.66 -3.64
N PHE A 3 -3.08 -12.12 -4.28
CA PHE A 3 -2.74 -10.69 -4.21
C PHE A 3 -3.95 -9.80 -4.52
N ARG A 4 -4.67 -10.13 -5.57
CA ARG A 4 -5.87 -9.40 -6.00
C ARG A 4 -6.94 -9.34 -4.90
N ASP A 5 -7.13 -10.44 -4.16
CA ASP A 5 -8.12 -10.50 -3.08
C ASP A 5 -7.76 -9.51 -1.97
N ALA A 6 -6.47 -9.40 -1.64
CA ALA A 6 -6.00 -8.45 -0.64
C ALA A 6 -6.26 -7.00 -1.07
N VAL A 7 -6.05 -6.68 -2.36
CA VAL A 7 -6.35 -5.34 -2.88
C VAL A 7 -7.84 -5.02 -2.71
N ILE A 8 -8.72 -5.97 -3.02
CA ILE A 8 -10.16 -5.78 -2.87
C ILE A 8 -10.54 -5.55 -1.42
N LEU A 9 -9.98 -6.34 -0.50
CA LEU A 9 -10.22 -6.18 0.93
C LEU A 9 -9.78 -4.80 1.43
N LEU A 10 -8.60 -4.34 1.02
CA LEU A 10 -8.10 -3.02 1.42
C LEU A 10 -8.96 -1.89 0.85
N GLN A 11 -9.36 -1.98 -0.41
CA GLN A 11 -10.25 -0.98 -1.00
C GLN A 11 -11.59 -0.91 -0.28
N HIS A 12 -12.09 -2.02 0.17
CA HIS A 12 -13.38 -2.09 0.86
C HIS A 12 -13.29 -1.60 2.30
N GLN A 13 -12.27 -2.02 3.04
CA GLN A 13 -12.18 -1.78 4.47
C GLN A 13 -11.38 -0.54 4.84
N GLU A 14 -10.38 -0.16 4.03
CA GLU A 14 -9.52 0.99 4.26
C GLU A 14 -9.38 1.81 2.98
N PRO A 15 -10.49 2.39 2.47
CA PRO A 15 -10.45 3.14 1.22
C PRO A 15 -9.52 4.35 1.30
N LEU A 16 -8.83 4.63 0.19
CA LEU A 16 -7.96 5.80 0.07
C LEU A 16 -8.76 7.01 -0.41
N ILE A 17 -8.21 8.21 -0.21
CA ILE A 17 -8.89 9.46 -0.58
C ILE A 17 -8.95 9.71 -2.08
N CYS A 18 -8.12 8.99 -2.84
CA CYS A 18 -8.05 9.11 -4.30
C CYS A 18 -8.31 7.76 -4.94
N ALA A 19 -8.50 7.77 -6.25
CA ALA A 19 -8.45 6.54 -7.02
C ALA A 19 -7.08 5.88 -6.84
N VAL A 20 -7.03 4.55 -6.85
CA VAL A 20 -5.80 3.81 -6.64
C VAL A 20 -5.58 2.82 -7.78
N SER A 21 -4.35 2.77 -8.27
CA SER A 21 -3.88 1.76 -9.21
C SER A 21 -2.84 0.90 -8.51
N VAL A 22 -3.05 -0.41 -8.45
CA VAL A 22 -2.12 -1.34 -7.82
C VAL A 22 -1.56 -2.27 -8.88
N GLN A 23 -0.24 -2.39 -8.93
CA GLN A 23 0.46 -3.16 -9.95
C GLN A 23 1.51 -4.08 -9.33
N LEU A 24 1.56 -5.32 -9.79
CA LEU A 24 2.73 -6.17 -9.61
C LEU A 24 3.66 -5.89 -10.79
N THR A 25 4.92 -5.55 -10.52
CA THR A 25 5.84 -5.12 -11.57
C THR A 25 7.23 -5.70 -11.38
N GLY A 26 7.93 -5.94 -12.50
CA GLY A 26 9.35 -6.28 -12.50
C GLY A 26 10.27 -5.09 -12.71
N LYS A 27 9.74 -3.86 -12.66
CA LYS A 27 10.48 -2.63 -13.02
C LYS A 27 10.94 -1.80 -11.83
N LEU A 28 10.82 -2.32 -10.60
CA LEU A 28 11.35 -1.63 -9.42
C LEU A 28 12.86 -1.75 -9.38
N GLU A 29 13.50 -0.75 -8.76
CA GLU A 29 14.94 -0.78 -8.52
C GLU A 29 15.30 -1.97 -7.64
N GLU A 30 16.57 -2.39 -7.71
CA GLU A 30 17.10 -3.46 -6.87
C GLU A 30 16.87 -3.10 -5.40
N ASP A 31 16.47 -4.11 -4.60
CA ASP A 31 16.18 -3.99 -3.18
C ASP A 31 14.97 -3.10 -2.83
N VAL A 32 14.20 -2.66 -3.82
CA VAL A 32 12.92 -1.98 -3.58
C VAL A 32 11.79 -3.00 -3.76
N TYR A 33 11.04 -3.25 -2.71
CA TYR A 33 9.96 -4.25 -2.72
C TYR A 33 8.59 -3.66 -3.03
N GLY A 34 8.43 -2.36 -2.80
CA GLY A 34 7.20 -1.66 -3.13
C GLY A 34 7.40 -0.16 -3.10
N GLU A 35 6.46 0.56 -3.69
CA GLU A 35 6.42 2.03 -3.66
C GLU A 35 4.99 2.52 -3.74
N CYS A 36 4.76 3.70 -3.18
CA CYS A 36 3.48 4.39 -3.22
C CYS A 36 3.72 5.81 -3.70
N ASP A 37 3.02 6.21 -4.75
CA ASP A 37 3.18 7.51 -5.38
C ASP A 37 1.84 8.22 -5.49
N LEU A 38 1.81 9.51 -5.13
CA LEU A 38 0.62 10.33 -5.23
C LEU A 38 0.79 11.36 -6.33
N ASP A 39 -0.07 11.30 -7.34
CA ASP A 39 -0.17 12.33 -8.38
C ASP A 39 -1.39 13.19 -8.08
N LEU A 40 -1.16 14.37 -7.50
CA LEU A 40 -2.24 15.29 -7.12
C LEU A 40 -3.01 15.82 -8.33
N SER A 41 -2.34 16.04 -9.46
CA SER A 41 -2.99 16.56 -10.67
C SER A 41 -4.00 15.57 -11.24
N LYS A 42 -3.72 14.28 -11.11
CA LYS A 42 -4.60 13.20 -11.59
C LYS A 42 -5.49 12.64 -10.49
N ARG A 43 -5.28 13.06 -9.25
CA ARG A 43 -5.93 12.49 -8.05
C ARG A 43 -5.82 10.96 -8.06
N LEU A 44 -4.60 10.49 -8.27
CA LEU A 44 -4.32 9.06 -8.41
C LEU A 44 -3.18 8.66 -7.48
N ILE A 45 -3.40 7.60 -6.72
CA ILE A 45 -2.37 6.93 -5.94
C ILE A 45 -1.97 5.68 -6.72
N THR A 46 -0.68 5.53 -7.00
CA THR A 46 -0.15 4.35 -7.65
C THR A 46 0.69 3.56 -6.66
N ILE A 47 0.34 2.30 -6.46
CA ILE A 47 1.08 1.37 -5.61
C ILE A 47 1.69 0.30 -6.51
N ARG A 48 2.99 0.13 -6.42
CA ARG A 48 3.72 -0.91 -7.15
C ARG A 48 4.37 -1.85 -6.16
N VAL A 49 4.26 -3.14 -6.43
CA VAL A 49 4.85 -4.20 -5.61
C VAL A 49 5.68 -5.11 -6.52
N ALA A 50 6.85 -5.50 -6.05
CA ALA A 50 7.76 -6.35 -6.83
C ALA A 50 7.14 -7.73 -7.05
N LYS A 51 6.93 -8.09 -8.31
CA LYS A 51 6.32 -9.37 -8.67
C LYS A 51 7.22 -10.57 -8.41
N SER A 52 8.52 -10.34 -8.24
CA SER A 52 9.49 -11.40 -7.96
C SER A 52 9.40 -11.93 -6.53
N LEU A 53 8.70 -11.23 -5.65
CA LEU A 53 8.55 -11.65 -4.26
C LEU A 53 7.59 -12.85 -4.14
N PRO A 54 7.81 -13.73 -3.15
CA PRO A 54 6.78 -14.71 -2.76
C PRO A 54 5.49 -13.99 -2.34
N LEU A 55 4.36 -14.67 -2.45
CA LEU A 55 3.06 -14.07 -2.16
C LEU A 55 2.99 -13.41 -0.78
N VAL A 56 3.50 -14.06 0.27
CA VAL A 56 3.48 -13.49 1.63
C VAL A 56 4.22 -12.15 1.66
N ALA A 57 5.37 -12.06 1.00
CA ALA A 57 6.14 -10.83 0.93
C ALA A 57 5.46 -9.77 0.05
N GLN A 58 4.78 -10.19 -1.02
CA GLN A 58 3.97 -9.27 -1.83
C GLN A 58 2.84 -8.66 -0.99
N LEU A 59 2.17 -9.47 -0.17
CA LEU A 59 1.09 -8.99 0.69
C LEU A 59 1.61 -8.02 1.75
N ASP A 60 2.76 -8.31 2.35
CA ASP A 60 3.38 -7.42 3.32
C ASP A 60 3.77 -6.08 2.68
N ALA A 61 4.34 -6.11 1.47
CA ALA A 61 4.69 -4.90 0.74
C ALA A 61 3.43 -4.09 0.37
N LEU A 62 2.37 -4.76 -0.06
CA LEU A 62 1.09 -4.12 -0.36
C LEU A 62 0.52 -3.39 0.87
N ILE A 63 0.50 -4.07 2.02
CA ILE A 63 0.02 -3.49 3.28
C ILE A 63 0.84 -2.26 3.65
N HIS A 64 2.16 -2.36 3.54
CA HIS A 64 3.10 -1.27 3.83
C HIS A 64 2.80 -0.04 2.96
N GLU A 65 2.66 -0.24 1.64
CA GLU A 65 2.42 0.87 0.72
C GLU A 65 1.00 1.41 0.84
N TRP A 66 0.02 0.56 1.11
CA TRP A 66 -1.35 1.01 1.36
C TRP A 66 -1.42 1.91 2.58
N ALA A 67 -0.69 1.57 3.65
CA ALA A 67 -0.60 2.41 4.85
C ALA A 67 -0.03 3.80 4.52
N HIS A 68 0.99 3.88 3.66
CA HIS A 68 1.46 5.18 3.16
C HIS A 68 0.37 5.91 2.38
N GLY A 69 -0.38 5.20 1.56
CA GLY A 69 -1.50 5.77 0.80
C GLY A 69 -2.59 6.36 1.68
N MET A 70 -2.84 5.78 2.85
CA MET A 70 -3.81 6.31 3.82
C MET A 70 -3.38 7.67 4.38
N LEU A 71 -2.09 8.00 4.35
CA LEU A 71 -1.55 9.28 4.79
C LEU A 71 -1.30 10.25 3.62
N ALA A 72 -1.76 9.90 2.42
CA ALA A 72 -1.59 10.76 1.24
C ALA A 72 -2.21 12.13 1.49
N GLY A 73 -1.48 13.19 1.13
CA GLY A 73 -1.92 14.56 1.35
C GLY A 73 -1.57 15.10 2.74
N MET A 74 -1.11 14.28 3.66
CA MET A 74 -0.64 14.72 4.98
C MET A 74 0.77 15.31 4.87
N PRO A 75 1.18 16.17 5.82
CA PRO A 75 2.54 16.69 5.86
C PRO A 75 3.59 15.56 5.88
N THR A 76 4.80 15.87 5.38
CA THR A 76 5.87 14.89 5.20
C THR A 76 6.21 14.12 6.48
N GLU A 77 6.14 14.77 7.63
CA GLU A 77 6.45 14.14 8.92
C GLU A 77 5.55 12.94 9.24
N PHE A 78 4.31 12.91 8.70
CA PHE A 78 3.39 11.79 8.92
C PHE A 78 3.68 10.59 8.01
N HIS A 79 4.51 10.78 6.97
CA HIS A 79 4.87 9.70 6.05
C HIS A 79 6.04 8.85 6.53
N ARG A 80 6.68 9.23 7.62
CA ARG A 80 7.71 8.40 8.24
C ARG A 80 7.03 7.23 8.94
N HIS A 81 7.79 6.16 9.18
CA HIS A 81 7.28 4.97 9.86
C HIS A 81 7.11 5.23 11.36
N GLY A 82 6.38 6.30 11.68
CA GLY A 82 6.09 6.70 13.06
C GLY A 82 4.72 6.19 13.52
N PRO A 83 4.21 6.74 14.65
CA PRO A 83 2.95 6.25 15.25
C PRO A 83 1.74 6.30 14.30
N MET A 84 1.57 7.36 13.53
CA MET A 84 0.44 7.48 12.61
C MET A 84 0.50 6.40 11.53
N TRP A 85 1.68 6.20 10.92
CA TRP A 85 1.85 5.14 9.93
C TRP A 85 1.61 3.76 10.56
N GLY A 86 2.11 3.56 11.79
CA GLY A 86 1.92 2.29 12.50
C GLY A 86 0.45 1.94 12.72
N VAL A 87 -0.38 2.92 13.05
CA VAL A 87 -1.84 2.72 13.18
C VAL A 87 -2.42 2.33 11.82
N CYS A 88 -2.06 3.03 10.76
CA CYS A 88 -2.53 2.71 9.41
C CYS A 88 -2.10 1.31 8.99
N PHE A 89 -0.84 0.96 9.26
CA PHE A 89 -0.31 -0.39 8.96
C PHE A 89 -1.11 -1.46 9.69
N ALA A 90 -1.37 -1.27 10.99
CA ALA A 90 -2.12 -2.22 11.78
C ALA A 90 -3.54 -2.43 11.25
N ARG A 91 -4.20 -1.35 10.83
CA ARG A 91 -5.54 -1.44 10.24
C ARG A 91 -5.52 -2.21 8.92
N CYS A 92 -4.55 -1.93 8.06
CA CYS A 92 -4.39 -2.65 6.80
C CYS A 92 -4.07 -4.12 7.04
N TYR A 93 -3.20 -4.41 8.00
CA TYR A 93 -2.85 -5.78 8.36
C TYR A 93 -4.09 -6.56 8.80
N CYS A 94 -4.92 -5.96 9.65
CA CYS A 94 -6.16 -6.60 10.11
C CYS A 94 -7.20 -6.77 9.00
N ALA A 95 -7.19 -5.91 7.99
CA ALA A 95 -8.07 -6.05 6.83
C ALA A 95 -7.69 -7.27 5.99
N VAL A 96 -6.40 -7.52 5.81
CA VAL A 96 -5.88 -8.63 5.01
C VAL A 96 -5.86 -9.93 5.81
N TYR A 97 -5.50 -9.85 7.08
CA TYR A 97 -5.38 -11.00 7.98
C TYR A 97 -6.33 -10.86 9.18
N PRO A 98 -7.63 -11.01 8.98
CA PRO A 98 -8.58 -10.92 10.09
C PRO A 98 -8.36 -12.05 11.08
N SER A 99 -8.43 -11.72 12.35
CA SER A 99 -8.30 -12.71 13.43
C SER A 99 -9.61 -13.41 13.73
#